data_481e800c28c48702aea7dd3a352120e4
#
_entry.id   481e800c28c48702aea7dd3a352120e4
#
_cell.length_a   1.000
_cell.length_b   1.000
_cell.length_c   1.000
_cell.angle_alpha   90.00
_cell.angle_beta   90.00
_cell.angle_gamma   90.00
#
_symmetry.space_group_name_H-M   'P 1'
#
loop_
_entity.id
_entity.type
_entity.pdbx_description
1 polymer ?
#
loop_
_entity_poly.entity_id
_entity_poly.type
_entity_poly.pdbx_seq_one_letter_code
_entity_poly.pdbx_strand_id
1 'polypeptide(L)' 'MDKYIYESHMGGLYTSEYPLPWDYLYCETCGDSDWEMGLATNREEAKRMIEDRDMYSDEYIKQFLDDEFPEEEGADNDT' A
#
# COMPACT_ATOMS: atom_id res chain seq x y z
N MET A 1 5.45 -7.98 -9.27
CA MET A 1 5.65 -7.37 -7.95
C MET A 1 4.31 -7.27 -7.24
N ASP A 2 3.87 -8.41 -6.73
CA ASP A 2 2.54 -8.47 -6.12
C ASP A 2 2.64 -8.19 -4.63
N LYS A 3 1.90 -7.21 -4.17
CA LYS A 3 1.88 -6.87 -2.75
C LYS A 3 0.47 -6.51 -2.33
N TYR A 4 0.12 -6.92 -1.11
CA TYR A 4 -1.13 -6.51 -0.51
C TYR A 4 -0.93 -5.18 0.18
N ILE A 5 -1.85 -4.25 -0.03
CA ILE A 5 -1.76 -2.92 0.55
C ILE A 5 -2.72 -2.83 1.71
N TYR A 6 -2.23 -2.33 2.85
CA TYR A 6 -3.04 -2.19 4.06
C TYR A 6 -3.04 -0.75 4.52
N GLU A 7 -4.15 -0.34 5.08
CA GLU A 7 -4.27 0.97 5.68
C GLU A 7 -4.26 0.80 7.20
N SER A 8 -3.29 1.41 7.86
CA SER A 8 -3.17 1.30 9.29
C SER A 8 -4.30 2.02 10.00
N HIS A 9 -4.81 1.44 11.08
CA HIS A 9 -5.84 2.10 11.87
C HIS A 9 -5.32 3.37 12.54
N MET A 10 -4.02 3.55 12.57
CA MET A 10 -3.41 4.76 13.10
C MET A 10 -3.00 5.73 12.02
N GLY A 11 -3.35 5.43 10.78
CA GLY A 11 -3.00 6.27 9.66
C GLY A 11 -1.78 5.74 8.93
N GLY A 12 -1.74 5.98 7.62
CA GLY A 12 -0.61 5.54 6.82
C GLY A 12 -0.86 4.22 6.13
N LEU A 13 0.03 3.89 5.21
CA LEU A 13 -0.09 2.71 4.39
C LEU A 13 1.12 1.81 4.58
N TYR A 14 0.92 0.51 4.43
CA TYR A 14 2.02 -0.44 4.41
C TYR A 14 1.64 -1.62 3.53
N THR A 15 2.62 -2.48 3.25
CA THR A 15 2.40 -3.59 2.33
C THR A 15 2.87 -4.90 2.95
N SER A 16 2.39 -5.99 2.38
CA SER A 16 2.82 -7.32 2.75
C SER A 16 2.84 -8.19 1.51
N GLU A 17 3.78 -9.13 1.48
CA GLU A 17 3.89 -10.03 0.34
C GLU A 17 2.83 -11.14 0.38
N TYR A 18 2.14 -11.27 1.49
CA TYR A 18 1.10 -12.27 1.63
C TYR A 18 0.00 -11.69 2.53
N PRO A 19 -1.21 -12.25 2.45
CA PRO A 19 -2.32 -11.72 3.23
C PRO A 19 -2.07 -11.91 4.72
N LEU A 20 -2.37 -10.89 5.48
CA LEU A 20 -2.16 -10.92 6.91
C LEU A 20 -3.42 -11.41 7.62
N PRO A 21 -3.27 -12.17 8.71
CA PRO A 21 -4.43 -12.69 9.42
C PRO A 21 -5.13 -11.60 10.21
N TRP A 22 -6.39 -11.86 10.53
CA TRP A 22 -7.20 -10.91 11.28
C TRP A 22 -6.56 -10.56 12.63
N ASP A 23 -5.96 -11.57 13.27
CA ASP A 23 -5.33 -11.35 14.57
C ASP A 23 -4.21 -10.31 14.48
N TYR A 24 -3.53 -10.28 13.36
CA TYR A 24 -2.46 -9.30 13.15
C TYR A 24 -3.03 -7.91 12.91
N LEU A 25 -4.12 -7.85 12.16
CA LEU A 25 -4.71 -6.57 11.77
C LEU A 25 -5.46 -5.90 12.90
N TYR A 26 -6.03 -6.68 13.80
CA TYR A 26 -6.84 -6.14 14.88
C TYR A 26 -5.98 -5.67 16.05
N CYS A 27 -6.26 -4.49 16.54
CA CYS A 27 -5.55 -3.94 17.68
C CYS A 27 -6.46 -3.95 18.90
N GLU A 28 -6.11 -4.78 19.87
CA GLU A 28 -6.94 -4.91 21.08
C GLU A 28 -6.91 -3.64 21.91
N THR A 29 -5.79 -2.94 21.87
CA THR A 29 -5.65 -1.71 22.64
C THR A 29 -6.56 -0.62 22.11
N CYS A 30 -6.61 -0.47 20.79
CA CYS A 30 -7.39 0.59 20.16
C CYS A 30 -8.84 0.17 19.89
N GLY A 31 -9.09 -1.12 19.79
CA GLY A 31 -10.40 -1.59 19.39
C GLY A 31 -10.68 -1.46 17.93
N ASP A 32 -9.66 -1.14 17.14
CA ASP A 32 -9.76 -0.96 15.70
C ASP A 32 -8.90 -1.98 14.99
N SER A 33 -9.05 -2.03 13.69
CA SER A 33 -8.23 -2.94 12.89
C SER A 33 -7.71 -2.21 11.66
N ASP A 34 -6.58 -2.69 11.16
CA ASP A 34 -6.08 -2.21 9.88
C ASP A 34 -7.00 -2.75 8.79
N TRP A 35 -7.00 -2.06 7.65
CA TRP A 35 -7.91 -2.42 6.57
C TRP A 35 -7.11 -2.92 5.38
N GLU A 36 -7.49 -4.07 4.86
CA GLU A 36 -6.85 -4.63 3.67
C GLU A 36 -7.48 -4.00 2.44
N MET A 37 -6.68 -3.25 1.70
CA MET A 37 -7.17 -2.58 0.51
C MET A 37 -7.23 -3.53 -0.68
N GLY A 38 -6.33 -4.51 -0.73
CA GLY A 38 -6.34 -5.47 -1.81
C GLY A 38 -4.96 -5.75 -2.33
N LEU A 39 -4.88 -6.58 -3.35
CA LEU A 39 -3.62 -6.98 -3.96
C LEU A 39 -3.34 -6.09 -5.17
N ALA A 40 -2.16 -5.49 -5.18
CA ALA A 40 -1.71 -4.69 -6.31
C ALA A 40 -0.58 -5.44 -7.00
N THR A 41 -0.68 -5.61 -8.30
CA THR A 41 0.32 -6.36 -9.04
C THR A 41 1.33 -5.45 -9.71
N ASN A 42 1.11 -4.16 -9.72
CA ASN A 42 2.06 -3.21 -10.29
C ASN A 42 1.81 -1.84 -9.71
N ARG A 43 2.68 -0.90 -10.08
CA ARG A 43 2.62 0.45 -9.52
C ARG A 43 1.33 1.16 -9.88
N GLU A 44 0.86 0.97 -11.09
CA GLU A 44 -0.34 1.65 -11.54
C GLU A 44 -1.58 1.19 -10.78
N GLU A 45 -1.67 -0.11 -10.54
CA GLU A 45 -2.78 -0.63 -9.75
C GLU A 45 -2.75 -0.10 -8.33
N ALA A 46 -1.56 -0.07 -7.74
CA ALA A 46 -1.41 0.44 -6.39
C ALA A 46 -1.82 1.91 -6.32
N LYS A 47 -1.40 2.69 -7.32
CA LYS A 47 -1.73 4.10 -7.34
C LYS A 47 -3.24 4.30 -7.42
N ARG A 48 -3.91 3.52 -8.27
CA ARG A 48 -5.34 3.64 -8.43
C ARG A 48 -6.08 3.30 -7.14
N MET A 49 -5.63 2.23 -6.48
CA MET A 49 -6.26 1.83 -5.23
C MET A 49 -6.14 2.89 -4.16
N ILE A 50 -4.97 3.52 -4.06
CA ILE A 50 -4.75 4.54 -3.05
C ILE A 50 -5.52 5.81 -3.39
N GLU A 51 -5.55 6.20 -4.67
CA GLU A 51 -6.27 7.38 -5.08
C GLU A 51 -7.76 7.24 -4.85
N ASP A 52 -8.26 6.02 -4.94
CA ASP A 52 -9.67 5.76 -4.75
C ASP A 52 -10.10 6.03 -3.31
N ARG A 53 -9.17 6.01 -2.37
CA ARG A 53 -9.46 6.33 -0.99
C ARG A 53 -9.70 7.81 -0.79
N ASP A 54 -9.05 8.63 -1.60
CA ASP A 54 -9.19 10.09 -1.52
C ASP A 54 -8.85 10.63 -0.14
N MET A 55 -7.88 10.01 0.50
CA MET A 55 -7.44 10.41 1.84
C MET A 55 -5.99 10.84 1.88
N TYR A 56 -5.24 10.64 0.79
CA TYR A 56 -3.82 10.86 0.78
C TYR A 56 -3.44 11.88 -0.28
N SER A 57 -2.42 12.69 0.04
CA SER A 57 -1.95 13.69 -0.91
C SER A 57 -1.18 13.01 -2.04
N ASP A 58 -1.07 13.71 -3.15
CA ASP A 58 -0.31 13.19 -4.28
C ASP A 58 1.13 12.94 -3.89
N GLU A 59 1.67 13.80 -3.03
CA GLU A 59 3.05 13.67 -2.60
C GLU A 59 3.25 12.41 -1.77
N TYR A 60 2.31 12.13 -0.87
CA TYR A 60 2.40 10.93 -0.05
C TYR A 60 2.27 9.68 -0.91
N ILE A 61 1.34 9.71 -1.86
CA ILE A 61 1.14 8.56 -2.75
C ILE A 61 2.39 8.30 -3.56
N LYS A 62 3.00 9.35 -4.09
CA LYS A 62 4.19 9.19 -4.89
C LYS A 62 5.33 8.60 -4.05
N GLN A 63 5.51 9.09 -2.84
CA GLN A 63 6.55 8.58 -1.97
C GLN A 63 6.33 7.12 -1.63
N PHE A 64 5.09 6.76 -1.32
CA PHE A 64 4.76 5.37 -1.01
C PHE A 64 5.04 4.47 -2.20
N LEU A 65 4.65 4.90 -3.40
CA LEU A 65 4.87 4.10 -4.60
C LEU A 65 6.36 3.97 -4.92
N ASP A 66 7.12 5.04 -4.71
CA ASP A 66 8.55 4.97 -4.94
C ASP A 66 9.21 3.96 -4.03
N ASP A 67 8.70 3.84 -2.80
CA ASP A 67 9.27 2.91 -1.83
C ASP A 67 8.82 1.48 -2.05
N GLU A 68 7.54 1.29 -2.31
CA GLU A 68 6.96 -0.04 -2.34
C GLU A 68 6.78 -0.59 -3.75
N PHE A 69 6.54 0.26 -4.71
CA PHE A 69 6.32 -0.15 -6.09
C PHE A 69 7.17 0.72 -7.03
N PRO A 70 8.50 0.62 -6.94
CA PRO A 70 9.36 1.47 -7.78
C PRO A 70 9.16 1.18 -9.26
N GLU A 71 9.36 2.20 -10.06
CA GLU A 71 9.23 2.05 -11.49
C GLU A 71 10.43 1.30 -12.03
N GLU A 72 10.16 0.19 -12.66
CA GLU A 72 11.25 -0.63 -13.15
C GLU A 72 11.81 -0.11 -14.44
N GLU A 73 10.95 0.41 -15.28
CA GLU A 73 11.46 0.87 -16.52
C GLU A 73 12.34 2.07 -16.35
N GLY A 74 12.15 2.82 -15.28
CA GLY A 74 13.07 3.90 -14.97
C GLY A 74 14.45 3.37 -14.71
N ALA A 75 14.51 2.22 -14.10
CA ALA A 75 15.79 1.63 -13.81
C ALA A 75 16.45 1.07 -15.07
N ASP A 76 15.67 0.49 -15.93
CA ASP A 76 16.27 -0.12 -17.04
C ASP A 76 16.48 0.79 -18.15
N ASN A 77 16.13 1.87 -18.05
CA ASN A 77 16.40 2.70 -19.04
C ASN A 77 17.73 2.98 -19.26
N ASP A 78 17.96 2.61 -19.01
CA ASP A 78 18.86 2.75 -19.44
C ASP A 78 19.25 2.30 -20.22
N THR A 79 18.84 2.00 -20.22
CA THR A 79 19.06 1.46 -21.05
C THR A 79 19.44 1.66 -21.90
#